data_e4249b8c8084e9cf08f286da0bb45947
#
_entry.id   e4249b8c8084e9cf08f286da0bb45947
#
_cell.length_a   1.000
_cell.length_b   1.000
_cell.length_c   1.000
_cell.angle_alpha   90.00
_cell.angle_beta   90.00
_cell.angle_gamma   90.00
#
_symmetry.space_group_name_H-M   'P 1'
#
loop_
_entity.id
_entity.type
_entity.pdbx_description
1 polymer ?
#
loop_
_entity_poly.entity_id
_entity_poly.type
_entity_poly.pdbx_seq_one_letter_code
_entity_poly.pdbx_strand_id
1 'polypeptide(L)'
;MNEEKAEIQIIDHKITKDTVLFFDMDGTLVDTNLANFLSYKKAILSVTKLDHDLTYNSDKRFNRSSLKNAVPNLTENEYEKIIQKKEEYYNDFLHETKLIVETADILIKYFKTNKTVLVTNCRKDRAMTTLKFFGLDDKFSDIFCREFDDKGKKINKFQNAILKLGIPPNLVIAFENEEIEIADAQKVGISIINPIH
;
A
#
# COMPACT_ATOMS: atom_id res chain seq x y z
N MET A 1 13.56 -20.12 -19.88
CA MET A 1 13.67 -18.65 -19.65
C MET A 1 12.40 -18.37 -18.88
N ASN A 2 12.54 -18.08 -17.57
CA ASN A 2 11.37 -18.03 -16.66
C ASN A 2 10.43 -16.92 -17.11
N GLU A 3 9.13 -17.14 -16.99
CA GLU A 3 8.07 -16.15 -17.31
C GLU A 3 8.31 -14.82 -16.63
N GLU A 4 8.74 -14.81 -15.36
CA GLU A 4 9.16 -13.63 -14.60
C GLU A 4 10.21 -12.74 -15.31
N LYS A 5 11.23 -13.35 -15.94
CA LYS A 5 12.23 -12.57 -16.70
C LYS A 5 11.66 -11.94 -17.97
N ALA A 6 10.68 -12.58 -18.58
CA ALA A 6 10.01 -12.06 -19.75
C ALA A 6 9.13 -10.83 -19.40
N GLU A 7 8.46 -10.85 -18.26
CA GLU A 7 7.60 -9.74 -17.82
C GLU A 7 8.41 -8.50 -17.39
N ILE A 8 9.50 -8.68 -16.66
CA ILE A 8 10.41 -7.56 -16.33
C ILE A 8 10.97 -6.93 -17.61
N GLN A 9 11.28 -7.72 -18.64
CA GLN A 9 11.73 -7.20 -19.93
C GLN A 9 10.64 -6.38 -20.65
N ILE A 10 9.37 -6.79 -20.56
CA ILE A 10 8.25 -6.03 -21.15
C ILE A 10 8.06 -4.70 -20.44
N ILE A 11 8.25 -4.65 -19.12
CA ILE A 11 8.18 -3.42 -18.32
C ILE A 11 9.31 -2.47 -18.72
N ASP A 12 10.53 -2.97 -18.88
CA ASP A 12 11.70 -2.18 -19.25
C ASP A 12 11.51 -1.43 -20.59
N HIS A 13 10.81 -2.01 -21.55
CA HIS A 13 10.52 -1.34 -22.83
C HIS A 13 9.51 -0.19 -22.72
N LYS A 14 8.73 -0.13 -21.64
CA LYS A 14 7.76 0.94 -21.40
C LYS A 14 8.35 2.11 -20.61
N ILE A 15 9.41 1.88 -19.84
CA ILE A 15 10.02 2.91 -18.99
C ILE A 15 11.07 3.67 -19.81
N THR A 16 10.81 4.93 -20.06
CA THR A 16 11.73 5.88 -20.67
C THR A 16 12.33 6.79 -19.61
N LYS A 17 13.34 7.59 -19.95
CA LYS A 17 13.95 8.57 -19.04
C LYS A 17 12.98 9.64 -18.49
N ASP A 18 11.88 9.89 -19.20
CA ASP A 18 10.88 10.88 -18.82
C ASP A 18 9.72 10.25 -18.04
N THR A 19 9.70 8.92 -17.90
CA THR A 19 8.66 8.20 -17.16
C THR A 19 8.80 8.45 -15.66
N VAL A 20 7.69 8.80 -15.02
CA VAL A 20 7.55 8.88 -13.56
C VAL A 20 6.93 7.59 -13.06
N LEU A 21 7.56 6.97 -12.06
CA LEU A 21 7.13 5.70 -11.51
C LEU A 21 6.43 5.90 -10.17
N PHE A 22 5.15 5.55 -10.11
CA PHE A 22 4.36 5.54 -8.87
C PHE A 22 4.31 4.13 -8.32
N PHE A 23 4.53 4.00 -7.02
CA PHE A 23 4.46 2.72 -6.32
C PHE A 23 3.42 2.82 -5.21
N ASP A 24 2.46 1.89 -5.18
CA ASP A 24 1.72 1.63 -3.94
C ASP A 24 2.61 0.84 -2.98
N MET A 25 2.22 0.79 -1.71
CA MET A 25 3.00 0.10 -0.68
C MET A 25 2.41 -1.26 -0.34
N ASP A 26 1.19 -1.27 0.20
CA ASP A 26 0.57 -2.45 0.81
C ASP A 26 0.10 -3.46 -0.26
N GLY A 27 0.77 -4.60 -0.39
CA GLY A 27 0.46 -5.63 -1.38
C GLY A 27 1.10 -5.37 -2.76
N THR A 28 1.85 -4.28 -2.92
CA THR A 28 2.56 -3.94 -4.16
C THR A 28 4.07 -3.92 -3.97
N LEU A 29 4.58 -3.12 -3.03
CA LEU A 29 5.99 -3.04 -2.69
C LEU A 29 6.32 -3.94 -1.50
N VAL A 30 5.39 -4.07 -0.56
CA VAL A 30 5.54 -4.86 0.67
C VAL A 30 4.27 -5.65 0.92
N ASP A 31 4.39 -6.95 1.08
CA ASP A 31 3.31 -7.75 1.67
C ASP A 31 3.21 -7.45 3.16
N THR A 32 2.12 -6.80 3.52
CA THR A 32 1.80 -6.39 4.89
C THR A 32 0.60 -7.15 5.47
N ASN A 33 0.10 -8.19 4.79
CA ASN A 33 -1.15 -8.85 5.14
C ASN A 33 -1.10 -9.52 6.51
N LEU A 34 -0.03 -10.29 6.80
CA LEU A 34 0.11 -10.97 8.09
C LEU A 34 0.29 -9.96 9.23
N ALA A 35 1.19 -8.99 9.07
CA ALA A 35 1.41 -7.95 10.07
C ALA A 35 0.14 -7.15 10.38
N ASN A 36 -0.62 -6.81 9.34
CA ASN A 36 -1.91 -6.13 9.47
C ASN A 36 -2.95 -6.99 10.21
N PHE A 37 -3.06 -8.28 9.89
CA PHE A 37 -3.96 -9.22 10.57
C PHE A 37 -3.61 -9.36 12.06
N LEU A 38 -2.35 -9.59 12.39
CA LEU A 38 -1.87 -9.75 13.78
C LEU A 38 -2.09 -8.48 14.59
N SER A 39 -1.91 -7.31 13.97
CA SER A 39 -2.21 -6.02 14.59
C SER A 39 -3.70 -5.87 14.94
N TYR A 40 -4.59 -6.26 14.03
CA TYR A 40 -6.03 -6.31 14.32
C TYR A 40 -6.37 -7.31 15.42
N LYS A 41 -5.85 -8.54 15.34
CA LYS A 41 -6.10 -9.59 16.35
C LYS A 41 -5.70 -9.11 17.77
N LYS A 42 -4.51 -8.51 17.88
CA LYS A 42 -4.03 -7.92 19.14
C LYS A 42 -4.90 -6.75 19.61
N ALA A 43 -5.32 -5.87 18.70
CA ALA A 43 -6.18 -4.73 19.02
C ALA A 43 -7.56 -5.18 19.50
N ILE A 44 -8.18 -6.14 18.83
CA ILE A 44 -9.47 -6.72 19.22
C ILE A 44 -9.39 -7.29 20.63
N LEU A 45 -8.41 -8.17 20.89
CA LEU A 45 -8.21 -8.75 22.22
C LEU A 45 -7.99 -7.66 23.30
N SER A 46 -7.23 -6.61 22.97
CA SER A 46 -6.94 -5.53 23.93
C SER A 46 -8.16 -4.72 24.33
N VAL A 47 -9.13 -4.56 23.42
CA VAL A 47 -10.33 -3.75 23.62
C VAL A 47 -11.49 -4.60 24.18
N THR A 48 -11.77 -5.75 23.58
CA THR A 48 -12.90 -6.60 23.95
C THR A 48 -12.63 -7.51 25.14
N LYS A 49 -11.32 -7.76 25.44
CA LYS A 49 -10.85 -8.75 26.42
C LYS A 49 -11.27 -10.20 26.10
N LEU A 50 -11.74 -10.44 24.90
CA LEU A 50 -12.17 -11.76 24.41
C LEU A 50 -11.26 -12.20 23.26
N ASP A 51 -10.87 -13.46 23.26
CA ASP A 51 -10.22 -14.07 22.10
C ASP A 51 -11.35 -14.50 21.12
N HIS A 52 -11.42 -13.75 20.04
CA HIS A 52 -12.30 -14.07 18.92
C HIS A 52 -11.51 -14.96 17.96
N ASP A 53 -11.73 -16.24 17.94
CA ASP A 53 -11.00 -17.26 17.13
C ASP A 53 -10.81 -16.83 15.65
N LEU A 54 -9.97 -15.82 15.43
CA LEU A 54 -9.70 -15.25 14.14
C LEU A 54 -8.61 -16.04 13.43
N THR A 55 -8.91 -16.51 12.23
CA THR A 55 -7.97 -17.23 11.37
C THR A 55 -7.41 -16.31 10.30
N TYR A 56 -6.09 -16.35 10.10
CA TYR A 56 -5.43 -15.65 9.00
C TYR A 56 -5.76 -16.31 7.66
N ASN A 57 -6.03 -15.48 6.67
CA ASN A 57 -6.20 -15.89 5.28
C ASN A 57 -5.24 -15.03 4.42
N SER A 58 -4.29 -15.68 3.73
CA SER A 58 -3.31 -15.01 2.85
C SER A 58 -3.97 -14.29 1.67
N ASP A 59 -5.07 -14.86 1.16
CA ASP A 59 -5.71 -14.40 -0.08
C ASP A 59 -6.63 -13.20 0.15
N LYS A 60 -6.87 -12.85 1.42
CA LYS A 60 -7.82 -11.79 1.77
C LYS A 60 -7.28 -10.88 2.88
N ARG A 61 -7.01 -9.63 2.51
CA ARG A 61 -6.61 -8.62 3.49
C ARG A 61 -7.69 -8.40 4.55
N PHE A 62 -7.31 -8.52 5.82
CA PHE A 62 -8.19 -8.17 6.94
C PHE A 62 -8.32 -6.64 7.01
N ASN A 63 -9.52 -6.12 6.91
CA ASN A 63 -9.81 -4.69 6.85
C ASN A 63 -10.95 -4.30 7.80
N ARG A 64 -11.43 -3.05 7.74
CA ARG A 64 -12.52 -2.53 8.56
C ARG A 64 -13.85 -3.29 8.37
N SER A 65 -14.13 -3.73 7.14
CA SER A 65 -15.30 -4.55 6.85
C SER A 65 -15.15 -5.95 7.44
N SER A 66 -13.95 -6.52 7.35
CA SER A 66 -13.62 -7.80 7.99
C SER A 66 -13.77 -7.72 9.51
N LEU A 67 -13.37 -6.61 10.14
CA LEU A 67 -13.57 -6.39 11.58
C LEU A 67 -15.04 -6.39 11.96
N LYS A 68 -15.89 -5.65 11.23
CA LYS A 68 -17.34 -5.60 11.49
C LYS A 68 -18.01 -6.97 11.37
N ASN A 69 -17.57 -7.77 10.40
CA ASN A 69 -18.09 -9.13 10.22
C ASN A 69 -17.59 -10.11 11.28
N ALA A 70 -16.34 -10.00 11.69
CA ALA A 70 -15.73 -10.90 12.66
C ALA A 70 -16.17 -10.62 14.09
N VAL A 71 -16.50 -9.37 14.42
CA VAL A 71 -16.95 -8.93 15.76
C VAL A 71 -18.19 -8.02 15.59
N PRO A 72 -19.36 -8.59 15.29
CA PRO A 72 -20.53 -7.81 14.87
C PRO A 72 -21.18 -6.95 15.98
N ASN A 73 -20.90 -7.24 17.24
CA ASN A 73 -21.54 -6.58 18.41
C ASN A 73 -20.67 -5.47 19.02
N LEU A 74 -19.67 -4.97 18.29
CA LEU A 74 -18.87 -3.83 18.76
C LEU A 74 -19.71 -2.57 18.83
N THR A 75 -19.58 -1.85 19.93
CA THR A 75 -20.03 -0.45 20.00
C THR A 75 -19.16 0.41 19.10
N GLU A 76 -19.67 1.56 18.66
CA GLU A 76 -18.87 2.49 17.82
C GLU A 76 -17.57 2.90 18.52
N ASN A 77 -17.60 3.13 19.83
CA ASN A 77 -16.40 3.47 20.61
C ASN A 77 -15.36 2.33 20.63
N GLU A 78 -15.78 1.09 20.77
CA GLU A 78 -14.88 -0.07 20.69
C GLU A 78 -14.29 -0.23 19.30
N TYR A 79 -15.14 -0.07 18.27
CA TYR A 79 -14.71 -0.11 16.88
C TYR A 79 -13.59 0.92 16.60
N GLU A 80 -13.79 2.18 16.97
CA GLU A 80 -12.80 3.23 16.79
C GLU A 80 -11.51 2.98 17.61
N LYS A 81 -11.65 2.49 18.84
CA LYS A 81 -10.49 2.10 19.67
C LYS A 81 -9.69 0.96 19.04
N ILE A 82 -10.36 -0.04 18.46
CA ILE A 82 -9.67 -1.13 17.76
C ILE A 82 -8.89 -0.58 16.56
N ILE A 83 -9.50 0.30 15.76
CA ILE A 83 -8.82 0.92 14.61
C ILE A 83 -7.58 1.71 15.06
N GLN A 84 -7.67 2.47 16.14
CA GLN A 84 -6.54 3.20 16.70
C GLN A 84 -5.46 2.25 17.21
N LYS A 85 -5.83 1.28 18.05
CA LYS A 85 -4.91 0.31 18.65
C LYS A 85 -4.20 -0.55 17.60
N LYS A 86 -4.89 -0.91 16.54
CA LYS A 86 -4.31 -1.63 15.42
C LYS A 86 -3.13 -0.87 14.79
N GLU A 87 -3.24 0.44 14.61
CA GLU A 87 -2.14 1.24 14.09
C GLU A 87 -0.96 1.31 15.09
N GLU A 88 -1.25 1.41 16.40
CA GLU A 88 -0.23 1.40 17.45
C GLU A 88 0.53 0.06 17.49
N TYR A 89 -0.18 -1.06 17.35
CA TYR A 89 0.41 -2.40 17.39
C TYR A 89 1.10 -2.84 16.09
N TYR A 90 0.91 -2.12 14.99
CA TYR A 90 1.51 -2.52 13.72
C TYR A 90 3.04 -2.67 13.80
N ASN A 91 3.70 -1.80 14.54
CA ASN A 91 5.15 -1.84 14.69
C ASN A 91 5.66 -3.12 15.40
N ASP A 92 4.84 -3.74 16.26
CA ASP A 92 5.18 -4.99 16.94
C ASP A 92 5.29 -6.18 15.97
N PHE A 93 4.62 -6.06 14.81
CA PHE A 93 4.55 -7.11 13.79
C PHE A 93 5.24 -6.69 12.47
N LEU A 94 6.06 -5.66 12.50
CA LEU A 94 6.74 -5.19 11.29
C LEU A 94 7.66 -6.27 10.69
N HIS A 95 8.22 -7.13 11.53
CA HIS A 95 9.06 -8.27 11.12
C HIS A 95 8.29 -9.39 10.38
N GLU A 96 6.96 -9.35 10.40
CA GLU A 96 6.09 -10.25 9.64
C GLU A 96 5.77 -9.72 8.22
N THR A 97 6.30 -8.54 7.87
CA THR A 97 6.17 -7.99 6.53
C THR A 97 7.26 -8.56 5.62
N LYS A 98 6.99 -8.62 4.31
CA LYS A 98 7.94 -9.12 3.31
C LYS A 98 8.01 -8.18 2.12
N LEU A 99 9.22 -7.97 1.58
CA LEU A 99 9.36 -7.29 0.30
C LEU A 99 8.74 -8.14 -0.82
N ILE A 100 8.04 -7.47 -1.72
CA ILE A 100 7.65 -8.04 -3.01
C ILE A 100 8.82 -7.75 -3.94
N VAL A 101 9.62 -8.78 -4.18
CA VAL A 101 10.97 -8.65 -4.76
C VAL A 101 10.89 -8.03 -6.15
N GLU A 102 9.94 -8.43 -6.97
CA GLU A 102 9.75 -7.97 -8.35
C GLU A 102 9.55 -6.45 -8.40
N THR A 103 8.69 -5.92 -7.56
CA THR A 103 8.41 -4.47 -7.51
C THR A 103 9.57 -3.70 -6.86
N ALA A 104 10.18 -4.28 -5.83
CA ALA A 104 11.33 -3.67 -5.15
C ALA A 104 12.56 -3.57 -6.09
N ASP A 105 12.80 -4.60 -6.90
CA ASP A 105 13.91 -4.60 -7.89
C ASP A 105 13.71 -3.52 -8.96
N ILE A 106 12.48 -3.29 -9.41
CA ILE A 106 12.16 -2.19 -10.33
C ILE A 106 12.43 -0.84 -9.65
N LEU A 107 11.99 -0.65 -8.42
CA LEU A 107 12.29 0.57 -7.67
C LEU A 107 13.81 0.80 -7.57
N ILE A 108 14.55 -0.21 -7.14
CA ILE A 108 16.01 -0.14 -6.96
C ILE A 108 16.72 0.12 -8.30
N LYS A 109 16.23 -0.45 -9.39
CA LYS A 109 16.78 -0.25 -10.73
C LYS A 109 16.65 1.19 -11.21
N TYR A 110 15.48 1.81 -10.96
CA TYR A 110 15.13 3.08 -11.59
C TYR A 110 15.21 4.32 -10.68
N PHE A 111 15.34 4.19 -9.35
CA PHE A 111 15.30 5.34 -8.44
C PHE A 111 16.37 6.42 -8.68
N LYS A 112 17.49 6.06 -9.37
CA LYS A 112 18.56 7.01 -9.71
C LYS A 112 18.37 7.69 -11.06
N THR A 113 17.58 7.11 -11.94
CA THR A 113 17.41 7.57 -13.33
C THR A 113 16.07 8.16 -13.62
N ASN A 114 15.05 7.76 -12.86
CA ASN A 114 13.68 8.18 -13.01
C ASN A 114 13.16 8.80 -11.71
N LYS A 115 12.16 9.66 -11.81
CA LYS A 115 11.42 10.12 -10.66
C LYS A 115 10.57 8.97 -10.13
N THR A 116 10.85 8.53 -8.90
CA THR A 116 10.10 7.49 -8.19
C THR A 116 9.31 8.12 -7.06
N VAL A 117 8.03 7.76 -6.93
CA VAL A 117 7.10 8.36 -5.99
C VAL A 117 6.31 7.28 -5.28
N LEU A 118 6.26 7.31 -3.96
CA LEU A 118 5.32 6.49 -3.21
C LEU A 118 3.93 7.15 -3.24
N VAL A 119 2.90 6.40 -3.66
CA VAL A 119 1.51 6.87 -3.74
C VAL A 119 0.61 5.84 -3.08
N THR A 120 0.30 6.01 -1.79
CA THR A 120 -0.36 4.99 -0.99
C THR A 120 -1.53 5.52 -0.16
N ASN A 121 -2.51 4.67 0.11
CA ASN A 121 -3.58 4.93 1.09
C ASN A 121 -3.18 4.62 2.54
N CYS A 122 -1.92 4.28 2.76
CA CYS A 122 -1.37 4.10 4.09
C CYS A 122 -1.25 5.43 4.86
N ARG A 123 -1.25 5.38 6.18
CA ARG A 123 -0.88 6.53 7.02
C ARG A 123 0.61 6.81 6.88
N LYS A 124 0.98 8.09 6.96
CA LYS A 124 2.36 8.54 6.76
C LYS A 124 3.35 7.91 7.75
N ASP A 125 2.98 7.86 9.02
CA ASP A 125 3.81 7.25 10.07
C ASP A 125 4.10 5.77 9.78
N ARG A 126 3.08 4.98 9.45
CA ARG A 126 3.22 3.56 9.11
C ARG A 126 4.02 3.38 7.81
N ALA A 127 3.75 4.17 6.78
CA ALA A 127 4.50 4.09 5.53
C ALA A 127 6.00 4.34 5.76
N MET A 128 6.35 5.41 6.47
CA MET A 128 7.74 5.73 6.76
C MET A 128 8.43 4.65 7.60
N THR A 129 7.75 4.08 8.60
CA THR A 129 8.31 3.01 9.41
C THR A 129 8.57 1.75 8.58
N THR A 130 7.62 1.38 7.71
CA THR A 130 7.77 0.21 6.82
C THR A 130 8.91 0.42 5.81
N LEU A 131 8.98 1.59 5.16
CA LEU A 131 10.06 1.90 4.23
C LEU A 131 11.44 1.86 4.89
N LYS A 132 11.58 2.46 6.08
CA LYS A 132 12.83 2.44 6.85
C LYS A 132 13.25 1.03 7.24
N PHE A 133 12.31 0.18 7.60
CA PHE A 133 12.59 -1.21 7.96
C PHE A 133 13.26 -1.97 6.81
N PHE A 134 12.89 -1.67 5.57
CA PHE A 134 13.48 -2.28 4.37
C PHE A 134 14.59 -1.45 3.72
N GLY A 135 14.97 -0.29 4.26
CA GLY A 135 15.98 0.59 3.67
C GLY A 135 15.55 1.21 2.34
N LEU A 136 14.26 1.49 2.19
CA LEU A 136 13.66 2.05 0.96
C LEU A 136 13.23 3.52 1.10
N ASP A 137 13.39 4.12 2.26
CA ASP A 137 12.90 5.48 2.54
C ASP A 137 13.65 6.59 1.77
N ASP A 138 14.87 6.31 1.31
CA ASP A 138 15.66 7.20 0.46
C ASP A 138 15.52 6.92 -1.05
N LYS A 139 14.67 5.98 -1.46
CA LYS A 139 14.45 5.59 -2.85
C LYS A 139 13.34 6.38 -3.54
N PHE A 140 12.63 7.23 -2.83
CA PHE A 140 11.52 8.03 -3.35
C PHE A 140 11.85 9.52 -3.32
N SER A 141 11.60 10.21 -4.44
CA SER A 141 11.70 11.68 -4.49
C SER A 141 10.55 12.36 -3.75
N ASP A 142 9.38 11.74 -3.75
CA ASP A 142 8.16 12.24 -3.09
C ASP A 142 7.36 11.08 -2.48
N ILE A 143 6.64 11.37 -1.40
CA ILE A 143 5.81 10.39 -0.68
C ILE A 143 4.43 10.99 -0.45
N PHE A 144 3.42 10.47 -1.13
CA PHE A 144 2.01 10.82 -0.96
C PHE A 144 1.29 9.70 -0.22
N CYS A 145 0.86 10.01 0.98
CA CYS A 145 0.06 9.13 1.82
C CYS A 145 -1.40 9.52 1.77
N ARG A 146 -2.25 8.73 2.44
CA ARG A 146 -3.68 8.97 2.53
C ARG A 146 -4.02 10.39 2.98
N GLU A 147 -4.85 11.06 2.21
CA GLU A 147 -5.41 12.38 2.52
C GLU A 147 -6.94 12.35 2.43
N PHE A 148 -7.56 13.31 3.12
CA PHE A 148 -9.01 13.51 3.13
C PHE A 148 -9.30 14.96 2.72
N ASP A 149 -10.43 15.16 2.04
CA ASP A 149 -10.93 16.51 1.75
C ASP A 149 -11.58 17.15 3.00
N ASP A 150 -12.00 18.41 2.86
CA ASP A 150 -12.64 19.19 3.94
C ASP A 150 -13.95 18.57 4.47
N LYS A 151 -14.53 17.61 3.72
CA LYS A 151 -15.74 16.86 4.09
C LYS A 151 -15.41 15.50 4.70
N GLY A 152 -14.15 15.19 4.90
CA GLY A 152 -13.67 13.91 5.44
C GLY A 152 -13.73 12.74 4.44
N LYS A 153 -13.93 13.01 3.13
CA LYS A 153 -13.88 11.98 2.09
C LYS A 153 -12.44 11.72 1.67
N LYS A 154 -12.09 10.43 1.50
CA LYS A 154 -10.79 10.02 1.00
C LYS A 154 -10.55 10.60 -0.41
N ILE A 155 -9.44 11.29 -0.61
CA ILE A 155 -9.01 11.83 -1.90
C ILE A 155 -8.42 10.68 -2.73
N ASN A 156 -8.69 10.67 -4.05
CA ASN A 156 -8.02 9.76 -4.97
C ASN A 156 -6.51 10.05 -4.95
N LYS A 157 -5.72 9.07 -4.50
CA LYS A 157 -4.29 9.20 -4.29
C LYS A 157 -3.51 9.55 -5.56
N PHE A 158 -3.90 9.00 -6.70
CA PHE A 158 -3.25 9.22 -7.99
C PHE A 158 -3.52 10.62 -8.53
N GLN A 159 -4.79 11.04 -8.51
CA GLN A 159 -5.15 12.40 -8.91
C GLN A 159 -4.44 13.45 -8.04
N ASN A 160 -4.40 13.24 -6.72
CA ASN A 160 -3.71 14.12 -5.79
C ASN A 160 -2.21 14.22 -6.10
N ALA A 161 -1.55 13.08 -6.35
CA ALA A 161 -0.13 13.05 -6.66
C ALA A 161 0.19 13.76 -7.98
N ILE A 162 -0.58 13.51 -9.06
CA ILE A 162 -0.43 14.18 -10.35
C ILE A 162 -0.58 15.70 -10.21
N LEU A 163 -1.63 16.15 -9.53
CA LEU A 163 -1.89 17.58 -9.34
C LEU A 163 -0.77 18.26 -8.55
N LYS A 164 -0.33 17.66 -7.45
CA LYS A 164 0.75 18.22 -6.61
C LYS A 164 2.11 18.24 -7.31
N LEU A 165 2.37 17.26 -8.16
CA LEU A 165 3.61 17.17 -8.93
C LEU A 165 3.58 18.01 -10.22
N GLY A 166 2.40 18.42 -10.68
CA GLY A 166 2.25 19.16 -11.94
C GLY A 166 2.68 18.36 -13.18
N ILE A 167 2.48 17.03 -13.17
CA ILE A 167 2.91 16.15 -14.25
C ILE A 167 1.73 15.61 -15.06
N PRO A 168 1.89 15.41 -16.38
CA PRO A 168 0.83 14.82 -17.20
C PRO A 168 0.70 13.32 -16.90
N PRO A 169 -0.55 12.79 -16.79
CA PRO A 169 -0.79 11.40 -16.41
C PRO A 169 -0.17 10.36 -17.36
N ASN A 170 -0.06 10.68 -18.63
CA ASN A 170 0.50 9.78 -19.65
C ASN A 170 2.02 9.55 -19.53
N LEU A 171 2.71 10.33 -18.70
CA LEU A 171 4.12 10.07 -18.32
C LEU A 171 4.24 9.18 -17.09
N VAL A 172 3.13 8.82 -16.45
CA VAL A 172 3.14 8.03 -15.22
C VAL A 172 2.88 6.57 -15.52
N ILE A 173 3.71 5.71 -14.96
CA ILE A 173 3.44 4.27 -14.81
C ILE A 173 3.28 4.00 -13.32
N ALA A 174 2.15 3.41 -12.91
CA ALA A 174 1.92 3.05 -11.51
C ALA A 174 1.92 1.54 -11.31
N PHE A 175 2.53 1.09 -10.22
CA PHE A 175 2.48 -0.26 -9.71
C PHE A 175 1.41 -0.31 -8.63
N GLU A 176 0.39 -1.17 -8.83
CA GLU A 176 -0.80 -1.25 -7.99
C GLU A 176 -1.45 -2.63 -8.10
N ASN A 177 -1.91 -3.20 -6.99
CA ASN A 177 -2.52 -4.52 -6.95
C ASN A 177 -4.02 -4.52 -6.64
N GLU A 178 -4.57 -3.45 -6.06
CA GLU A 178 -5.99 -3.39 -5.72
C GLU A 178 -6.85 -2.92 -6.91
N GLU A 179 -7.81 -3.74 -7.36
CA GLU A 179 -8.65 -3.47 -8.54
C GLU A 179 -9.35 -2.10 -8.50
N ILE A 180 -9.83 -1.68 -7.33
CA ILE A 180 -10.50 -0.37 -7.16
C ILE A 180 -9.50 0.77 -7.40
N GLU A 181 -8.30 0.65 -6.88
CA GLU A 181 -7.24 1.66 -7.03
C GLU A 181 -6.68 1.66 -8.47
N ILE A 182 -6.58 0.48 -9.10
CA ILE A 182 -6.25 0.35 -10.54
C ILE A 182 -7.28 1.11 -11.39
N ALA A 183 -8.58 0.90 -11.14
CA ALA A 183 -9.63 1.61 -11.85
C ALA A 183 -9.57 3.12 -11.60
N ASP A 184 -9.21 3.56 -10.40
CA ASP A 184 -9.07 4.98 -10.09
C ASP A 184 -7.85 5.63 -10.75
N ALA A 185 -6.74 4.91 -10.92
CA ALA A 185 -5.59 5.36 -11.68
C ALA A 185 -5.90 5.47 -13.18
N GLN A 186 -6.57 4.48 -13.76
CA GLN A 186 -6.97 4.47 -15.16
C GLN A 186 -7.91 5.63 -15.51
N LYS A 187 -8.85 5.97 -14.62
CA LYS A 187 -9.77 7.12 -14.81
C LYS A 187 -9.02 8.45 -14.95
N VAL A 188 -7.86 8.58 -14.34
CA VAL A 188 -7.03 9.79 -14.46
C VAL A 188 -5.96 9.69 -15.55
N GLY A 189 -5.95 8.60 -16.34
CA GLY A 189 -5.10 8.44 -17.52
C GLY A 189 -3.70 7.87 -17.22
N ILE A 190 -3.51 7.23 -16.08
CA ILE A 190 -2.25 6.57 -15.71
C ILE A 190 -2.20 5.16 -16.29
N SER A 191 -1.03 4.75 -16.81
CA SER A 191 -0.74 3.37 -17.16
C SER A 191 -0.45 2.54 -15.91
N ILE A 192 -1.06 1.35 -15.81
CA ILE A 192 -0.90 0.48 -14.66
C ILE A 192 -0.07 -0.76 -15.01
N ILE A 193 0.79 -1.15 -14.06
CA ILE A 193 1.40 -2.47 -13.99
C ILE A 193 0.91 -3.11 -12.69
N ASN A 194 0.17 -4.21 -12.82
CA ASN A 194 -0.20 -5.02 -11.67
C ASN A 194 0.96 -6.00 -11.40
N PRO A 195 1.61 -5.92 -10.21
CA PRO A 195 2.61 -6.93 -9.85
C PRO A 195 1.91 -8.29 -9.75
N ILE A 196 2.44 -9.25 -10.48
CA ILE A 196 1.91 -10.63 -10.45
C ILE A 196 2.48 -11.30 -9.19
N HIS A 197 1.58 -11.90 -8.42
CA HIS A 197 1.91 -12.69 -7.24
C HIS A 197 1.79 -14.18 -7.54
#